data_aceff80a36df2d8ccaab8b6e4d4b8154
#
_entry.id   aceff80a36df2d8ccaab8b6e4d4b8154
#
_cell.length_a   1.000
_cell.length_b   1.000
_cell.length_c   1.000
_cell.angle_alpha   90.00
_cell.angle_beta   90.00
_cell.angle_gamma   90.00
#
_symmetry.space_group_name_H-M   'P 1'
#
loop_
_entity.id
_entity.type
_entity.pdbx_description
1 polymer ?
#
loop_
_entity_poly.entity_id
_entity_poly.type
_entity_poly.pdbx_seq_one_letter_code
_entity_poly.pdbx_strand_id
1 'polypeptide(L)'
;ILRTRDIKNLRNQHLAFWFLATCSFSHYDGGIPSAGEELLLNPNGGAIGVVSACRTVFVSQNTDLNRHFCDTIFGHKGVADYQMTIGEATRAAKNAMGIDMNKLAYVLLGDPALRLNYPTDYSIQTTSSLDTLRALTEHTIAGYVMTSEGDTASWFNGTMDVTIWDKKQRSLTRDNDEPDEA
;
A
#
# COMPACT_ATOMS: atom_id res chain seq x y z
N ILE A 1 2.20 -14.92 6.42
CA ILE A 1 3.60 -14.70 6.04
C ILE A 1 3.78 -15.22 4.62
N LEU A 2 4.19 -14.33 3.68
CA LEU A 2 4.49 -14.69 2.30
C LEU A 2 5.86 -15.40 2.25
N ARG A 3 5.91 -16.57 1.61
CA ARG A 3 7.15 -17.34 1.42
C ARG A 3 7.52 -17.33 -0.07
N THR A 4 8.79 -17.56 -0.40
CA THR A 4 9.27 -17.63 -1.80
C THR A 4 8.46 -18.60 -2.66
N ARG A 5 8.04 -19.77 -2.11
CA ARG A 5 7.17 -20.71 -2.82
C ARG A 5 5.79 -20.12 -3.17
N ASP A 6 5.27 -19.24 -2.30
CA ASP A 6 3.96 -18.61 -2.50
C ASP A 6 4.07 -17.58 -3.63
N ILE A 7 5.19 -16.86 -3.70
CA ILE A 7 5.52 -15.92 -4.78
C ILE A 7 5.56 -16.64 -6.13
N LYS A 8 6.25 -17.77 -6.22
CA LYS A 8 6.33 -18.58 -7.46
C LYS A 8 4.98 -19.08 -7.93
N ASN A 9 4.03 -19.22 -7.02
CA ASN A 9 2.67 -19.67 -7.32
C ASN A 9 1.69 -18.54 -7.65
N LEU A 10 2.10 -17.28 -7.59
CA LEU A 10 1.26 -16.16 -8.00
C LEU A 10 0.86 -16.27 -9.49
N ARG A 11 -0.42 -16.00 -9.77
CA ARG A 11 -1.02 -16.05 -11.11
C ARG A 11 -1.91 -14.83 -11.36
N ASN A 12 -1.61 -13.74 -10.66
CA ASN A 12 -2.38 -12.49 -10.79
C ASN A 12 -2.14 -11.85 -12.15
N GLN A 13 -3.20 -11.58 -12.87
CA GLN A 13 -3.16 -10.91 -14.19
C GLN A 13 -2.91 -9.40 -14.06
N HIS A 14 -3.35 -8.80 -12.95
CA HIS A 14 -3.09 -7.41 -12.61
C HIS A 14 -1.90 -7.35 -11.66
N LEU A 15 -0.81 -6.80 -12.16
CA LEU A 15 0.42 -6.66 -11.39
C LEU A 15 0.31 -5.43 -10.48
N ALA A 16 0.50 -5.63 -9.18
CA ALA A 16 0.53 -4.56 -8.19
C ALA A 16 1.96 -4.07 -7.95
N PHE A 17 2.08 -2.83 -7.51
CA PHE A 17 3.30 -2.34 -6.90
C PHE A 17 3.35 -2.78 -5.43
N TRP A 18 4.50 -3.26 -4.98
CA TRP A 18 4.69 -3.80 -3.63
C TRP A 18 5.69 -2.97 -2.84
N PHE A 19 5.24 -2.39 -1.74
CA PHE A 19 6.13 -1.84 -0.72
C PHE A 19 6.18 -2.80 0.48
N LEU A 20 7.35 -3.37 0.75
CA LEU A 20 7.51 -4.44 1.74
C LEU A 20 8.42 -3.97 2.88
N ALA A 21 7.80 -3.66 4.01
CA ALA A 21 8.47 -3.22 5.24
C ALA A 21 9.05 -4.43 6.00
N THR A 22 10.01 -5.12 5.40
CA THR A 22 10.63 -6.33 5.96
C THR A 22 12.12 -6.39 5.65
N CYS A 23 12.89 -7.15 6.46
CA CYS A 23 14.32 -7.35 6.29
C CYS A 23 14.64 -8.25 5.10
N SER A 24 15.72 -7.94 4.39
CA SER A 24 16.41 -8.83 3.43
C SER A 24 15.52 -9.47 2.35
N PHE A 25 14.36 -8.89 2.06
CA PHE A 25 13.44 -9.42 1.06
C PHE A 25 13.98 -9.30 -0.36
N SER A 26 14.69 -8.21 -0.65
CA SER A 26 15.35 -7.95 -1.94
C SER A 26 16.89 -8.04 -1.83
N HIS A 27 17.39 -9.10 -1.23
CA HIS A 27 18.82 -9.37 -1.12
C HIS A 27 19.39 -9.85 -2.46
N TYR A 28 19.46 -8.94 -3.44
CA TYR A 28 19.76 -9.21 -4.86
C TYR A 28 21.20 -9.55 -5.17
N ASP A 29 22.13 -9.37 -4.23
CA ASP A 29 23.55 -9.73 -4.35
C ASP A 29 23.87 -11.10 -3.73
N GLY A 30 22.87 -11.93 -3.49
CA GLY A 30 23.01 -13.31 -3.08
C GLY A 30 23.30 -14.26 -4.26
N GLY A 31 23.70 -15.49 -3.96
CA GLY A 31 23.95 -16.53 -4.97
C GLY A 31 22.68 -17.13 -5.59
N ILE A 32 21.50 -16.78 -5.08
CA ILE A 32 20.18 -17.22 -5.57
C ILE A 32 19.24 -16.01 -5.64
N PRO A 33 18.27 -16.00 -6.55
CA PRO A 33 17.31 -14.91 -6.63
C PRO A 33 16.60 -14.67 -5.30
N SER A 34 16.54 -13.41 -4.90
CA SER A 34 15.81 -12.98 -3.72
C SER A 34 14.29 -13.04 -3.95
N ALA A 35 13.52 -12.97 -2.87
CA ALA A 35 12.06 -12.95 -2.96
C ALA A 35 11.53 -11.73 -3.76
N GLY A 36 12.23 -10.59 -3.69
CA GLY A 36 11.90 -9.40 -4.48
C GLY A 36 12.13 -9.61 -5.97
N GLU A 37 13.25 -10.25 -6.34
CA GLU A 37 13.52 -10.61 -7.74
C GLU A 37 12.52 -11.65 -8.26
N GLU A 38 12.23 -12.69 -7.49
CA GLU A 38 11.23 -13.71 -7.84
C GLU A 38 9.83 -13.08 -8.03
N LEU A 39 9.49 -12.07 -7.23
CA LEU A 39 8.22 -11.36 -7.34
C LEU A 39 8.14 -10.53 -8.63
N LEU A 40 9.23 -9.86 -9.00
CA LEU A 40 9.32 -9.02 -10.20
C LEU A 40 9.43 -9.87 -11.48
N LEU A 41 10.17 -10.96 -11.43
CA LEU A 41 10.49 -11.78 -12.61
C LEU A 41 9.55 -12.97 -12.82
N ASN A 42 8.48 -13.10 -12.01
CA ASN A 42 7.52 -14.19 -12.16
C ASN A 42 6.76 -14.05 -13.50
N PRO A 43 6.89 -15.00 -14.44
CA PRO A 43 6.28 -14.88 -15.77
C PRO A 43 4.75 -15.04 -15.76
N ASN A 44 4.18 -15.49 -14.65
CA ASN A 44 2.74 -15.81 -14.55
C ASN A 44 1.97 -14.86 -13.62
N GLY A 45 2.65 -13.90 -13.02
CA GLY A 45 2.06 -12.98 -12.04
C GLY A 45 3.13 -12.19 -11.30
N GLY A 46 2.88 -11.82 -10.04
CA GLY A 46 3.85 -11.12 -9.21
C GLY A 46 3.62 -9.62 -9.11
N ALA A 47 4.66 -8.82 -9.31
CA ALA A 47 4.65 -7.38 -9.12
C ALA A 47 5.15 -6.62 -10.35
N ILE A 48 4.65 -5.39 -10.53
CA ILE A 48 5.16 -4.45 -11.55
C ILE A 48 6.40 -3.68 -11.05
N GLY A 49 6.59 -3.65 -9.73
CA GLY A 49 7.73 -3.05 -9.06
C GLY A 49 7.70 -3.38 -7.56
N VAL A 50 8.86 -3.40 -6.96
CA VAL A 50 9.05 -3.78 -5.55
C VAL A 50 9.97 -2.79 -4.87
N VAL A 51 9.54 -2.20 -3.74
CA VAL A 51 10.42 -1.50 -2.81
C VAL A 51 10.53 -2.32 -1.54
N SER A 52 11.73 -2.73 -1.20
CA SER A 52 11.99 -3.49 0.04
C SER A 52 13.45 -3.43 0.43
N ALA A 53 13.78 -3.93 1.63
CA ALA A 53 15.13 -3.91 2.11
C ALA A 53 15.98 -5.07 1.54
N CYS A 54 17.23 -4.76 1.15
CA CYS A 54 18.25 -5.75 0.75
C CYS A 54 19.09 -6.23 1.94
N ARG A 55 18.91 -5.67 3.14
CA ARG A 55 19.64 -5.99 4.38
C ARG A 55 18.67 -6.03 5.56
N THR A 56 19.22 -6.39 6.73
CA THR A 56 18.51 -6.26 8.01
C THR A 56 18.23 -4.80 8.31
N VAL A 57 17.01 -4.50 8.73
CA VAL A 57 16.50 -3.16 9.01
C VAL A 57 15.67 -3.17 10.30
N PHE A 58 15.48 -2.00 10.91
CA PHE A 58 14.72 -1.85 12.15
C PHE A 58 13.24 -1.56 11.88
N VAL A 59 12.37 -2.13 12.68
CA VAL A 59 10.91 -2.10 12.47
C VAL A 59 10.33 -0.69 12.53
N SER A 60 10.75 0.14 13.48
CA SER A 60 10.25 1.52 13.63
C SER A 60 10.53 2.35 12.40
N GLN A 61 11.78 2.32 11.91
CA GLN A 61 12.17 3.05 10.71
C GLN A 61 11.53 2.49 9.43
N ASN A 62 11.25 1.18 9.39
CA ASN A 62 10.46 0.60 8.29
C ASN A 62 9.06 1.19 8.21
N THR A 63 8.42 1.35 9.37
CA THR A 63 7.10 1.95 9.48
C THR A 63 7.11 3.40 9.01
N ASP A 64 8.12 4.17 9.44
CA ASP A 64 8.27 5.57 9.06
C ASP A 64 8.53 5.73 7.56
N LEU A 65 9.42 4.92 6.99
CA LEU A 65 9.70 4.95 5.55
C LEU A 65 8.46 4.59 4.72
N ASN A 66 7.72 3.56 5.14
CA ASN A 66 6.48 3.18 4.46
C ASN A 66 5.44 4.29 4.53
N ARG A 67 5.27 4.93 5.70
CA ARG A 67 4.37 6.06 5.87
C ARG A 67 4.77 7.23 4.96
N HIS A 68 6.04 7.62 4.95
CA HIS A 68 6.53 8.67 4.05
C HIS A 68 6.31 8.35 2.58
N PHE A 69 6.49 7.08 2.18
CA PHE A 69 6.19 6.66 0.82
C PHE A 69 4.70 6.82 0.49
N CYS A 70 3.82 6.32 1.37
CA CYS A 70 2.38 6.43 1.17
C CYS A 70 1.90 7.89 1.18
N ASP A 71 2.40 8.71 2.10
CA ASP A 71 2.07 10.14 2.17
C ASP A 71 2.51 10.88 0.90
N THR A 72 3.67 10.51 0.36
CA THR A 72 4.19 11.11 -0.87
C THR A 72 3.37 10.69 -2.09
N ILE A 73 3.06 9.40 -2.22
CA ILE A 73 2.42 8.87 -3.43
C ILE A 73 0.91 9.12 -3.47
N PHE A 74 0.26 9.18 -2.29
CA PHE A 74 -1.20 9.39 -2.15
C PHE A 74 -1.58 10.77 -1.61
N GLY A 75 -0.62 11.56 -1.13
CA GLY A 75 -0.87 12.84 -0.45
C GLY A 75 -1.32 13.98 -1.36
N HIS A 76 -1.13 13.86 -2.67
CA HIS A 76 -1.47 14.91 -3.65
C HIS A 76 -2.93 14.81 -4.13
N LYS A 77 -3.87 14.61 -3.21
CA LYS A 77 -5.29 14.59 -3.53
C LYS A 77 -5.72 15.96 -4.10
N GLY A 78 -6.24 15.93 -5.32
CA GLY A 78 -6.83 17.13 -5.96
C GLY A 78 -5.92 17.87 -6.96
N VAL A 79 -4.71 17.38 -7.23
CA VAL A 79 -3.88 17.87 -8.34
C VAL A 79 -4.01 16.87 -9.50
N ALA A 80 -4.95 17.14 -10.38
CA ALA A 80 -5.36 16.22 -11.46
C ALA A 80 -4.23 15.79 -12.40
N ASP A 81 -3.15 16.57 -12.52
CA ASP A 81 -2.05 16.33 -13.46
C ASP A 81 -0.74 15.84 -12.82
N TYR A 82 -0.65 15.78 -11.50
CA TYR A 82 0.60 15.40 -10.84
C TYR A 82 0.58 13.93 -10.40
N GLN A 83 0.98 13.05 -11.29
CA GLN A 83 1.26 11.65 -10.98
C GLN A 83 2.77 11.46 -10.79
N MET A 84 3.18 11.35 -9.52
CA MET A 84 4.57 11.05 -9.19
C MET A 84 4.95 9.65 -9.64
N THR A 85 6.16 9.48 -10.17
CA THR A 85 6.69 8.15 -10.48
C THR A 85 7.06 7.42 -9.19
N ILE A 86 7.10 6.07 -9.23
CA ILE A 86 7.50 5.28 -8.06
C ILE A 86 8.95 5.55 -7.64
N GLY A 87 9.81 5.92 -8.58
CA GLY A 87 11.19 6.33 -8.30
C GLY A 87 11.26 7.66 -7.54
N GLU A 88 10.48 8.66 -7.98
CA GLU A 88 10.37 9.94 -7.29
C GLU A 88 9.80 9.78 -5.89
N ALA A 89 8.72 8.99 -5.72
CA ALA A 89 8.13 8.70 -4.43
C ALA A 89 9.09 7.99 -3.49
N THR A 90 9.83 6.99 -4.00
CA THR A 90 10.85 6.27 -3.22
C THR A 90 11.98 7.22 -2.79
N ARG A 91 12.46 8.07 -3.68
CA ARG A 91 13.49 9.08 -3.38
C ARG A 91 13.01 10.08 -2.35
N ALA A 92 11.79 10.61 -2.49
CA ALA A 92 11.21 11.57 -1.57
C ALA A 92 11.02 10.95 -0.18
N ALA A 93 10.49 9.74 -0.08
CA ALA A 93 10.35 9.02 1.17
C ALA A 93 11.68 8.79 1.88
N LYS A 94 12.72 8.36 1.14
CA LYS A 94 14.07 8.18 1.69
C LYS A 94 14.69 9.49 2.16
N ASN A 95 14.43 10.60 1.48
CA ASN A 95 14.90 11.92 1.89
C ASN A 95 14.19 12.43 3.16
N ALA A 96 12.91 12.13 3.32
CA ALA A 96 12.13 12.50 4.51
C ALA A 96 12.63 11.81 5.80
N MET A 97 13.28 10.65 5.68
CA MET A 97 13.88 9.92 6.81
C MET A 97 15.08 10.64 7.46
N GLY A 98 15.60 11.72 6.87
CA GLY A 98 16.79 12.38 7.39
C GLY A 98 18.03 11.48 7.40
N ILE A 99 18.81 11.50 8.48
CA ILE A 99 19.99 10.64 8.68
C ILE A 99 19.52 9.31 9.29
N ASP A 100 19.34 8.31 8.44
CA ASP A 100 18.86 6.98 8.84
C ASP A 100 19.54 5.89 8.01
N MET A 101 20.02 4.83 8.66
CA MET A 101 20.71 3.73 8.00
C MET A 101 19.73 2.80 7.26
N ASN A 102 18.49 2.66 7.74
CA ASN A 102 17.50 1.81 7.11
C ASN A 102 17.23 2.21 5.66
N LYS A 103 17.11 3.53 5.40
CA LYS A 103 16.83 4.02 4.04
C LYS A 103 17.89 3.60 3.02
N LEU A 104 19.14 3.38 3.45
CA LEU A 104 20.22 2.93 2.56
C LEU A 104 20.05 1.47 2.16
N ALA A 105 19.43 0.67 3.03
CA ALA A 105 19.15 -0.73 2.78
C ALA A 105 17.95 -0.96 1.85
N TYR A 106 17.07 0.03 1.68
CA TYR A 106 15.92 -0.11 0.79
C TYR A 106 16.29 0.13 -0.67
N VAL A 107 15.80 -0.73 -1.53
CA VAL A 107 16.00 -0.68 -2.99
C VAL A 107 14.66 -0.72 -3.71
N LEU A 108 14.61 -0.09 -4.87
CA LEU A 108 13.53 -0.23 -5.84
C LEU A 108 13.98 -1.21 -6.92
N LEU A 109 13.28 -2.31 -7.06
CA LEU A 109 13.40 -3.23 -8.18
C LEU A 109 12.24 -2.96 -9.14
N GLY A 110 12.53 -2.66 -10.39
CA GLY A 110 11.57 -2.28 -11.43
C GLY A 110 11.94 -0.97 -12.11
N ASP A 111 11.02 -0.44 -12.92
CA ASP A 111 11.24 0.81 -13.64
C ASP A 111 10.93 2.02 -12.75
N PRO A 112 11.91 2.86 -12.40
CA PRO A 112 11.69 4.04 -11.56
C PRO A 112 10.82 5.12 -12.23
N ALA A 113 10.69 5.10 -13.56
CA ALA A 113 9.84 6.03 -14.31
C ALA A 113 8.36 5.60 -14.33
N LEU A 114 8.03 4.42 -13.82
CA LEU A 114 6.68 3.92 -13.77
C LEU A 114 5.78 4.83 -12.94
N ARG A 115 4.62 5.15 -13.48
CA ARG A 115 3.53 5.83 -12.78
C ARG A 115 2.43 4.81 -12.46
N LEU A 116 1.95 4.83 -11.21
CA LEU A 116 0.84 3.98 -10.82
C LEU A 116 -0.47 4.57 -11.37
N ASN A 117 -1.39 3.70 -11.75
CA ASN A 117 -2.72 4.14 -12.16
C ASN A 117 -3.55 4.48 -10.90
N TYR A 118 -3.75 5.77 -10.66
CA TYR A 118 -4.59 6.25 -9.57
C TYR A 118 -6.02 6.46 -10.07
N PRO A 119 -7.03 6.16 -9.26
CA PRO A 119 -8.42 6.50 -9.58
C PRO A 119 -8.62 8.01 -9.40
N THR A 120 -8.18 8.80 -10.40
CA THR A 120 -8.26 10.27 -10.38
C THR A 120 -9.51 10.81 -11.07
N ASP A 121 -10.13 10.01 -11.95
CA ASP A 121 -11.20 10.47 -12.82
C ASP A 121 -12.55 10.57 -12.13
N TYR A 122 -12.72 9.81 -11.04
CA TYR A 122 -14.00 9.74 -10.34
C TYR A 122 -13.81 9.74 -8.83
N SER A 123 -14.76 10.35 -8.14
CA SER A 123 -14.90 10.28 -6.69
C SER A 123 -16.32 9.89 -6.29
N ILE A 124 -16.48 9.23 -5.16
CA ILE A 124 -17.80 8.88 -4.62
C ILE A 124 -18.14 9.90 -3.55
N GLN A 125 -19.29 10.56 -3.71
CA GLN A 125 -19.84 11.47 -2.73
C GLN A 125 -21.06 10.82 -2.07
N THR A 126 -21.07 10.75 -0.75
CA THR A 126 -22.23 10.28 0.01
C THR A 126 -23.10 11.46 0.39
N THR A 127 -24.39 11.35 0.15
CA THR A 127 -25.41 12.34 0.56
C THR A 127 -26.02 12.02 1.91
N SER A 128 -25.81 10.82 2.43
CA SER A 128 -26.31 10.39 3.73
C SER A 128 -25.35 10.81 4.84
N SER A 129 -25.86 11.54 5.84
CA SER A 129 -25.14 11.78 7.09
C SER A 129 -25.19 10.51 7.94
N LEU A 130 -24.16 9.67 7.83
CA LEU A 130 -24.09 8.40 8.56
C LEU A 130 -23.19 8.54 9.79
N ASP A 131 -23.51 9.47 10.68
CA ASP A 131 -22.73 9.68 11.91
C ASP A 131 -22.87 8.49 12.87
N THR A 132 -23.98 7.78 12.81
CA THR A 132 -24.26 6.63 13.68
C THR A 132 -25.15 5.61 12.99
N LEU A 133 -24.66 4.40 12.84
CA LEU A 133 -25.44 3.24 12.41
C LEU A 133 -25.87 2.45 13.65
N ARG A 134 -27.17 2.20 13.79
CA ARG A 134 -27.70 1.36 14.88
C ARG A 134 -27.74 -0.10 14.42
N ALA A 135 -27.27 -1.01 15.26
CA ALA A 135 -27.40 -2.43 15.00
C ALA A 135 -28.87 -2.87 14.86
N LEU A 136 -29.11 -3.87 14.05
CA LEU A 136 -30.45 -4.46 13.83
C LEU A 136 -31.49 -3.49 13.25
N THR A 137 -31.04 -2.42 12.58
CA THR A 137 -31.94 -1.49 11.87
C THR A 137 -31.48 -1.39 10.40
N GLU A 138 -32.47 -1.14 9.53
CA GLU A 138 -32.18 -0.89 8.12
C GLU A 138 -31.65 0.54 7.93
N HIS A 139 -30.57 0.70 7.20
CA HIS A 139 -29.97 1.98 6.87
C HIS A 139 -29.79 2.11 5.37
N THR A 140 -30.17 3.24 4.82
CA THR A 140 -29.95 3.54 3.41
C THR A 140 -28.73 4.45 3.25
N ILE A 141 -27.74 3.98 2.49
CA ILE A 141 -26.58 4.79 2.08
C ILE A 141 -26.86 5.26 0.66
N ALA A 142 -26.98 6.57 0.48
CA ALA A 142 -27.14 7.18 -0.83
C ALA A 142 -25.91 8.02 -1.19
N GLY A 143 -25.60 8.07 -2.47
CA GLY A 143 -24.47 8.83 -2.98
C GLY A 143 -24.50 8.88 -4.50
N TYR A 144 -23.49 9.54 -5.06
CA TYR A 144 -23.31 9.64 -6.50
C TYR A 144 -21.83 9.68 -6.85
N VAL A 145 -21.52 9.35 -8.10
CA VAL A 145 -20.17 9.43 -8.64
C VAL A 145 -19.96 10.82 -9.24
N MET A 146 -18.87 11.47 -8.87
CA MET A 146 -18.44 12.75 -9.43
C MET A 146 -17.22 12.57 -10.32
N THR A 147 -17.12 13.37 -11.37
CA THR A 147 -15.91 13.53 -12.18
C THR A 147 -14.85 14.35 -11.42
N SER A 148 -13.62 14.35 -11.93
CA SER A 148 -12.54 15.21 -11.45
C SER A 148 -12.87 16.72 -11.55
N GLU A 149 -13.78 17.10 -12.44
CA GLU A 149 -14.25 18.47 -12.67
C GLU A 149 -15.36 18.89 -11.70
N GLY A 150 -15.86 17.96 -10.89
CA GLY A 150 -16.90 18.21 -9.88
C GLY A 150 -18.33 17.98 -10.37
N ASP A 151 -18.51 17.50 -11.58
CA ASP A 151 -19.82 17.19 -12.15
C ASP A 151 -20.29 15.76 -11.79
N THR A 152 -21.60 15.57 -11.69
CA THR A 152 -22.14 14.22 -11.48
C THR A 152 -21.98 13.38 -12.74
N ALA A 153 -21.28 12.25 -12.62
CA ALA A 153 -21.05 11.31 -13.71
C ALA A 153 -22.27 10.40 -13.92
N SER A 154 -23.36 10.96 -14.48
CA SER A 154 -24.61 10.21 -14.70
C SER A 154 -24.48 9.05 -15.69
N TRP A 155 -23.45 9.05 -16.53
CA TRP A 155 -23.12 7.97 -17.48
C TRP A 155 -22.25 6.87 -16.87
N PHE A 156 -21.78 7.05 -15.64
CA PHE A 156 -20.91 6.06 -14.99
C PHE A 156 -21.66 4.73 -14.85
N ASN A 157 -21.03 3.66 -15.32
CA ASN A 157 -21.51 2.29 -15.15
C ASN A 157 -20.36 1.47 -14.54
N GLY A 158 -20.54 1.03 -13.30
CA GLY A 158 -19.51 0.30 -12.58
C GLY A 158 -20.07 -0.42 -11.35
N THR A 159 -19.22 -1.12 -10.64
CA THR A 159 -19.54 -1.80 -9.38
C THR A 159 -18.98 -0.98 -8.23
N MET A 160 -19.73 -0.90 -7.15
CA MET A 160 -19.29 -0.27 -5.90
C MET A 160 -19.28 -1.31 -4.79
N ASP A 161 -18.11 -1.50 -4.18
CA ASP A 161 -17.95 -2.33 -2.98
C ASP A 161 -18.01 -1.43 -1.75
N VAL A 162 -18.98 -1.69 -0.87
CA VAL A 162 -19.16 -0.90 0.36
C VAL A 162 -18.67 -1.69 1.56
N THR A 163 -17.72 -1.14 2.30
CA THR A 163 -17.26 -1.72 3.57
C THR A 163 -17.58 -0.78 4.72
N ILE A 164 -18.26 -1.30 5.73
CA ILE A 164 -18.60 -0.57 6.95
C ILE A 164 -17.71 -1.08 8.08
N TRP A 165 -17.00 -0.17 8.71
CA TRP A 165 -16.11 -0.48 9.83
C TRP A 165 -16.78 -0.06 11.13
N ASP A 166 -16.80 -0.97 12.10
CA ASP A 166 -17.23 -0.63 13.46
C ASP A 166 -16.21 0.31 14.12
N LYS A 167 -16.65 1.00 15.17
CA LYS A 167 -15.79 1.87 15.99
C LYS A 167 -14.60 1.09 16.50
N LYS A 168 -13.40 1.67 16.37
CA LYS A 168 -12.18 1.08 16.94
C LYS A 168 -12.38 0.83 18.43
N GLN A 169 -12.35 -0.43 18.82
CA GLN A 169 -12.38 -0.86 20.22
C GLN A 169 -10.97 -1.13 20.71
N ARG A 170 -10.69 -0.69 21.91
CA ARG A 170 -9.45 -1.07 22.59
C ARG A 170 -9.73 -2.40 23.29
N SER A 171 -9.16 -3.49 22.80
CA SER A 171 -9.15 -4.76 23.51
C SER A 171 -7.84 -4.88 24.27
N LEU A 172 -7.92 -5.20 25.55
CA LEU A 172 -6.77 -5.65 26.31
C LEU A 172 -6.62 -7.15 26.01
N THR A 173 -5.62 -7.50 25.22
CA THR A 173 -5.18 -8.88 25.12
C THR A 173 -4.35 -9.21 26.35
N ARG A 174 -4.56 -10.39 26.93
CA ARG A 174 -3.61 -10.88 27.94
C ARG A 174 -2.25 -11.03 27.25
N ASP A 175 -1.24 -10.47 27.89
CA ASP A 175 0.14 -10.75 27.52
C ASP A 175 0.36 -12.25 27.74
N ASN A 176 0.80 -12.94 26.70
CA ASN A 176 1.12 -14.37 26.80
C ASN A 176 2.56 -14.60 27.28
N ASP A 177 3.31 -13.52 27.43
CA ASP A 177 4.67 -13.55 27.93
C ASP A 177 4.64 -13.25 29.44
N GLU A 178 4.10 -14.19 30.24
CA GLU A 178 4.46 -14.19 31.66
C GLU A 178 5.97 -14.44 31.71
N PRO A 179 6.76 -13.57 32.36
CA PRO A 179 8.16 -13.87 32.59
C PRO A 179 8.22 -15.16 33.38
N ASP A 180 8.92 -16.17 32.84
CA ASP A 180 9.24 -17.38 33.56
C ASP A 180 9.84 -16.97 34.88
N GLU A 181 9.12 -17.19 35.97
CA GLU A 181 9.67 -17.05 37.29
C GLU A 181 10.79 -18.10 37.43
N ALA A 182 12.04 -17.61 37.46
CA ALA A 182 13.23 -18.40 37.69
C ALA A 182 13.39 -18.71 39.18
#